data_5edd268b62182cc6621a516dd9ff2111
#
_entry.id   5edd268b62182cc6621a516dd9ff2111
#
_cell.length_a   1.000
_cell.length_b   1.000
_cell.length_c   1.000
_cell.angle_alpha   90.00
_cell.angle_beta   90.00
_cell.angle_gamma   90.00
#
_symmetry.space_group_name_H-M   'P 1'
#
loop_
_entity.id
_entity.type
_entity.pdbx_description
1 polymer ?
#
loop_
_entity_poly.entity_id
_entity_poly.type
_entity_poly.pdbx_seq_one_letter_code
_entity_poly.pdbx_strand_id
1 'polypeptide(L)' 'MDKNRLQQLINWFIEYDIKLNQYYRAKRLGIECKIDIVALDKQAEIYAAEIKEIRKHWND' A
#
# COMPACT_ATOMS: atom_id res chain seq x y z
N MET A 1 -19.68 7.14 7.57
CA MET A 1 -18.61 6.97 6.56
C MET A 1 -17.32 7.56 7.09
N ASP A 2 -16.26 6.80 7.02
CA ASP A 2 -15.00 7.20 7.65
C ASP A 2 -14.01 7.75 6.62
N LYS A 3 -14.11 9.04 6.34
CA LYS A 3 -13.21 9.72 5.42
C LYS A 3 -11.77 9.72 5.95
N ASN A 4 -11.62 9.78 7.27
CA ASN A 4 -10.29 9.76 7.89
C ASN A 4 -9.62 8.41 7.66
N ARG A 5 -10.39 7.33 7.78
CA ARG A 5 -9.84 5.99 7.53
C ARG A 5 -9.43 5.83 6.07
N LEU A 6 -10.26 6.31 5.14
CA LEU A 6 -9.93 6.24 3.72
C LEU A 6 -8.66 7.04 3.43
N GLN A 7 -8.53 8.24 4.02
CA GLN A 7 -7.32 9.05 3.83
C GLN A 7 -6.08 8.36 4.38
N GLN A 8 -6.19 7.70 5.53
CA GLN A 8 -5.09 6.93 6.09
C GLN A 8 -4.65 5.80 5.14
N LEU A 9 -5.62 5.10 4.55
CA LEU A 9 -5.33 4.02 3.61
C LEU A 9 -4.65 4.54 2.35
N ILE A 10 -5.13 5.66 1.83
CA ILE A 10 -4.53 6.29 0.64
C ILE A 10 -3.08 6.70 0.97
N ASN A 11 -2.85 7.31 2.13
CA ASN A 11 -1.50 7.70 2.54
C ASN A 11 -0.59 6.49 2.66
N TRP A 12 -1.12 5.38 3.19
CA TRP A 12 -0.34 4.14 3.29
C TRP A 12 0.07 3.66 1.90
N PHE A 13 -0.83 3.72 0.91
CA PHE A 13 -0.51 3.28 -0.45
C PHE A 13 0.50 4.19 -1.13
N ILE A 14 0.51 5.47 -0.82
CA ILE A 14 1.55 6.38 -1.33
C ILE A 14 2.92 5.93 -0.81
N GLU A 15 3.03 5.65 0.48
CA GLU A 15 4.26 5.14 1.07
C GLU A 15 4.64 3.76 0.51
N TYR A 16 3.65 2.90 0.32
CA TYR A 16 3.86 1.58 -0.26
C TYR A 16 4.47 1.70 -1.66
N ASP A 17 3.95 2.60 -2.48
CA ASP A 17 4.47 2.81 -3.84
C ASP A 17 5.92 3.29 -3.80
N ILE A 18 6.25 4.22 -2.89
CA ILE A 18 7.61 4.71 -2.70
C ILE A 18 8.55 3.55 -2.32
N LYS A 19 8.11 2.72 -1.38
CA LYS A 19 8.91 1.56 -0.92
C LYS A 19 9.10 0.53 -2.03
N LEU A 20 8.08 0.29 -2.84
CA LEU A 20 8.19 -0.60 -3.99
C LEU A 20 9.24 -0.10 -4.97
N ASN A 21 9.20 1.18 -5.28
CA ASN A 21 10.17 1.78 -6.22
C ASN A 21 11.59 1.66 -5.66
N GLN A 22 11.78 1.88 -4.38
CA GLN A 22 13.08 1.73 -3.73
C GLN A 22 13.57 0.27 -3.80
N TYR A 23 12.68 -0.67 -3.53
CA TYR A 23 13.00 -2.08 -3.56
C TYR A 23 13.46 -2.51 -4.95
N TYR A 24 12.70 -2.17 -5.99
CA TYR A 24 13.02 -2.59 -7.35
C TYR A 24 14.27 -1.89 -7.87
N ARG A 25 14.49 -0.63 -7.49
CA ARG A 25 15.72 0.08 -7.86
C ARG A 25 16.93 -0.60 -7.22
N ALA A 26 16.86 -0.91 -5.94
CA ALA A 26 17.95 -1.59 -5.23
C ALA A 26 18.25 -2.94 -5.88
N LYS A 27 17.22 -3.70 -6.22
CA LYS A 27 17.36 -4.99 -6.86
C LYS A 27 18.04 -4.87 -8.22
N ARG A 28 17.67 -3.85 -9.01
CA ARG A 28 18.28 -3.61 -10.31
C ARG A 28 19.75 -3.26 -10.18
N LEU A 29 20.12 -2.50 -9.15
CA LEU A 29 21.48 -2.04 -8.92
C LEU A 29 22.33 -3.07 -8.14
N GLY A 30 21.73 -4.17 -7.72
CA GLY A 30 22.43 -5.18 -6.92
C GLY A 30 22.73 -4.73 -5.50
N ILE A 31 21.98 -3.76 -5.00
CA ILE A 31 22.14 -3.22 -3.65
C ILE A 31 21.17 -3.96 -2.71
N GLU A 32 21.66 -4.33 -1.52
CA GLU A 32 20.81 -4.95 -0.51
C GLU A 32 19.76 -3.97 -0.02
N CYS A 33 18.50 -4.43 0.02
CA CYS A 33 17.39 -3.63 0.49
C CYS A 33 16.70 -4.36 1.64
N LYS A 34 16.49 -3.66 2.75
CA LYS A 34 15.90 -4.24 3.96
C LYS A 34 14.36 -4.24 3.97
N ILE A 35 13.74 -3.84 2.87
CA ILE A 35 12.29 -3.80 2.78
C ILE A 35 11.75 -5.23 2.63
N ASP A 36 10.80 -5.60 3.50
CA ASP A 36 10.11 -6.90 3.40
C ASP A 36 8.95 -6.76 2.43
N ILE A 37 9.21 -7.05 1.16
CA ILE A 37 8.22 -6.88 0.10
C ILE A 37 7.04 -7.85 0.27
N VAL A 38 7.28 -9.04 0.82
CA VAL A 38 6.21 -10.02 1.03
C VAL A 38 5.20 -9.51 2.05
N ALA A 39 5.71 -8.97 3.16
CA ALA A 39 4.84 -8.40 4.20
C ALA A 39 4.07 -7.18 3.67
N LEU A 40 4.74 -6.33 2.87
CA LEU A 40 4.09 -5.17 2.27
C LEU A 40 2.98 -5.59 1.31
N ASP A 41 3.23 -6.59 0.48
CA ASP A 41 2.23 -7.06 -0.48
C ASP A 41 1.01 -7.63 0.23
N LYS A 42 1.21 -8.39 1.30
CA LYS A 42 0.10 -8.92 2.09
C LYS A 42 -0.73 -7.81 2.71
N GLN A 43 -0.08 -6.81 3.27
CA GLN A 43 -0.77 -5.68 3.86
C GLN A 43 -1.51 -4.88 2.80
N ALA A 44 -0.94 -4.76 1.61
CA ALA A 44 -1.57 -4.07 0.50
C ALA A 44 -2.87 -4.77 0.08
N GLU A 45 -2.88 -6.09 0.05
CA GLU A 45 -4.10 -6.84 -0.26
C GLU A 45 -5.20 -6.57 0.75
N ILE A 46 -4.86 -6.57 2.04
CA ILE A 46 -5.82 -6.30 3.11
C ILE A 46 -6.40 -4.90 2.99
N TYR A 47 -5.54 -3.91 2.80
CA TYR A 47 -5.97 -2.51 2.71
C TYR A 47 -6.72 -2.21 1.41
N ALA A 48 -6.36 -2.87 0.31
CA ALA A 48 -7.09 -2.72 -0.95
C ALA A 48 -8.52 -3.24 -0.81
N ALA A 49 -8.69 -4.37 -0.12
CA ALA A 49 -10.02 -4.91 0.15
C ALA A 49 -10.83 -3.96 1.04
N GLU A 50 -10.19 -3.35 2.02
CA GLU A 50 -10.86 -2.38 2.90
C GLU A 50 -11.31 -1.14 2.11
N ILE A 51 -10.46 -0.63 1.23
CA ILE A 51 -10.82 0.51 0.37
C ILE A 51 -12.02 0.16 -0.51
N LYS A 52 -12.01 -1.03 -1.08
CA LYS A 52 -13.10 -1.50 -1.94
C LYS A 52 -14.43 -1.52 -1.16
N GLU A 53 -14.41 -2.00 0.08
CA GLU A 53 -15.59 -2.00 0.93
C GLU A 53 -16.07 -0.58 1.25
N ILE A 54 -15.16 0.32 1.58
CA ILE A 54 -15.51 1.71 1.86
C ILE A 54 -16.17 2.36 0.63
N ARG A 55 -15.58 2.16 -0.55
CA ARG A 55 -16.10 2.72 -1.78
C ARG A 55 -17.47 2.15 -2.14
N LYS A 56 -17.69 0.88 -1.85
CA LYS A 56 -18.96 0.22 -2.11
C LYS A 56 -20.08 0.87 -1.30
N HIS A 57 -19.81 1.20 -0.05
CA HIS A 57 -20.79 1.87 0.82
C HIS A 57 -20.91 3.35 0.54
N TRP A 58 -19.89 3.94 -0.06
CA TRP A 58 -19.88 5.37 -0.37
C TRP A 58 -20.94 5.76 -1.42
N ASN A 59 -21.15 4.87 -2.37
CA ASN A 59 -22.08 5.15 -3.49
C ASN A 59 -23.54 4.86 -3.13
N ASP A 60 -23.80 4.41 -1.92
CA ASP A 60 -25.15 4.23 -1.42
C ASP A 60 -25.64 5.53 -0.76
#